data_501da2a0d2efc158911b4bec132605a4
#
_entry.id   501da2a0d2efc158911b4bec132605a4
#
_cell.length_a   1.000
_cell.length_b   1.000
_cell.length_c   1.000
_cell.angle_alpha   90.00
_cell.angle_beta   90.00
_cell.angle_gamma   90.00
#
_symmetry.space_group_name_H-M   'P 1'
#
loop_
_entity.id
_entity.type
_entity.pdbx_description
1 polymer ?
#
loop_
_entity_poly.entity_id
_entity_poly.type
_entity_poly.pdbx_seq_one_letter_code
_entity_poly.pdbx_strand_id
1 'polypeptide(L)'
;MLHYTKLFSCHSKEWLVLLHGLGGKSTLFYKQADFLSKHYNLLFIDLPGHGESDGLSEKFYESQHIAPKIIEVLNEVKINHAHFLTFSIGTIIGNELLKHAASYIHTMTLAGPVLKFNTWSKLLIEFAWKLRFLAPYMLFYKIFARLIMPKRSHAKSRFYFVREASHLGRKEFIKWTHLLKNAHKPYKALQQSPSTAPIFYLIGKEDHLFVKEAAFAYATNPNATLQIIDDCGHVCVIEKSVECNEAIHQFIQENKIQQKASS
;
A
#
# COMPACT_ATOMS: atom_id res chain seq x y z
N MET A 1 6.64 -12.30 -15.11
CA MET A 1 7.01 -10.97 -14.56
C MET A 1 5.72 -10.22 -14.23
N LEU A 2 5.75 -9.24 -13.29
CA LEU A 2 4.59 -8.40 -13.04
C LEU A 2 4.39 -7.39 -14.16
N HIS A 3 3.13 -7.10 -14.50
CA HIS A 3 2.78 -6.02 -15.41
C HIS A 3 3.05 -4.66 -14.75
N TYR A 4 3.58 -3.73 -15.51
CA TYR A 4 3.83 -2.36 -15.06
C TYR A 4 3.62 -1.34 -16.17
N THR A 5 3.29 -0.11 -15.77
CA THR A 5 3.15 1.04 -16.67
C THR A 5 4.05 2.18 -16.20
N LYS A 6 4.67 2.87 -17.15
CA LYS A 6 5.53 4.03 -16.90
C LYS A 6 4.89 5.32 -17.39
N LEU A 7 5.04 6.39 -16.60
CA LEU A 7 4.71 7.74 -17.00
C LEU A 7 5.91 8.64 -16.69
N PHE A 8 6.50 9.21 -17.74
CA PHE A 8 7.70 10.01 -17.60
C PHE A 8 7.38 11.48 -17.31
N SER A 9 8.11 12.07 -16.38
CA SER A 9 8.09 13.51 -16.10
C SER A 9 8.99 14.26 -17.08
N CYS A 10 8.54 15.44 -17.49
CA CYS A 10 9.39 16.36 -18.26
C CYS A 10 10.45 17.07 -17.40
N HIS A 11 10.30 17.05 -16.07
CA HIS A 11 11.04 17.90 -15.15
C HIS A 11 11.90 17.16 -14.14
N SER A 12 11.83 15.82 -14.09
CA SER A 12 12.53 15.03 -13.07
C SER A 12 13.09 13.73 -13.63
N LYS A 13 14.22 13.29 -13.08
CA LYS A 13 14.79 11.96 -13.30
C LYS A 13 14.46 10.96 -12.17
N GLU A 14 13.83 11.45 -11.09
CA GLU A 14 13.51 10.63 -9.92
C GLU A 14 12.28 9.79 -10.16
N TRP A 15 12.29 8.59 -9.60
CA TRP A 15 11.20 7.65 -9.74
C TRP A 15 10.35 7.59 -8.47
N LEU A 16 9.03 7.52 -8.67
CA LEU A 16 8.06 7.15 -7.66
C LEU A 16 7.36 5.86 -8.11
N VAL A 17 7.52 4.81 -7.31
CA VAL A 17 6.91 3.48 -7.54
C VAL A 17 5.61 3.40 -6.76
N LEU A 18 4.53 2.98 -7.44
CA LEU A 18 3.18 2.95 -6.85
C LEU A 18 2.67 1.50 -6.79
N LEU A 19 2.33 1.04 -5.57
CA LEU A 19 1.80 -0.29 -5.29
C LEU A 19 0.40 -0.19 -4.71
N HIS A 20 -0.59 -0.72 -5.42
CA HIS A 20 -2.01 -0.63 -5.08
C HIS A 20 -2.45 -1.58 -3.95
N GLY A 21 -3.72 -1.47 -3.53
CA GLY A 21 -4.36 -2.31 -2.53
C GLY A 21 -5.05 -3.55 -3.10
N LEU A 22 -5.56 -4.41 -2.20
CA LEU A 22 -6.29 -5.64 -2.54
C LEU A 22 -7.49 -5.34 -3.44
N GLY A 23 -7.60 -6.08 -4.54
CA GLY A 23 -8.65 -5.93 -5.53
C GLY A 23 -8.52 -4.68 -6.41
N GLY A 24 -7.49 -3.84 -6.19
CA GLY A 24 -7.19 -2.69 -7.02
C GLY A 24 -6.29 -3.05 -8.21
N LYS A 25 -5.84 -2.03 -8.92
CA LYS A 25 -4.80 -2.10 -9.96
C LYS A 25 -4.16 -0.72 -10.11
N SER A 26 -3.18 -0.60 -10.99
CA SER A 26 -2.44 0.64 -11.29
C SER A 26 -3.34 1.86 -11.49
N THR A 27 -4.52 1.71 -12.11
CA THR A 27 -5.47 2.80 -12.34
C THR A 27 -6.10 3.39 -11.06
N LEU A 28 -5.90 2.77 -9.88
CA LEU A 28 -6.29 3.36 -8.60
C LEU A 28 -5.67 4.75 -8.41
N PHE A 29 -4.45 4.92 -8.91
CA PHE A 29 -3.63 6.11 -8.71
C PHE A 29 -3.84 7.20 -9.77
N TYR A 30 -4.97 7.21 -10.51
CA TYR A 30 -5.20 8.19 -11.56
C TYR A 30 -5.10 9.65 -11.08
N LYS A 31 -5.56 9.93 -9.83
CA LYS A 31 -5.47 11.28 -9.24
C LYS A 31 -4.05 11.62 -8.77
N GLN A 32 -3.28 10.62 -8.41
CA GLN A 32 -1.86 10.77 -8.10
C GLN A 32 -1.06 11.01 -9.37
N ALA A 33 -1.40 10.30 -10.46
CA ALA A 33 -0.74 10.46 -11.75
C ALA A 33 -0.82 11.91 -12.25
N ASP A 34 -2.00 12.53 -12.21
CA ASP A 34 -2.23 13.92 -12.69
C ASP A 34 -1.35 14.96 -11.97
N PHE A 35 -1.05 14.76 -10.70
CA PHE A 35 -0.25 15.67 -9.90
C PHE A 35 1.24 15.28 -9.87
N LEU A 36 1.53 14.03 -9.49
CA LEU A 36 2.90 13.60 -9.20
C LEU A 36 3.76 13.40 -10.45
N SER A 37 3.16 13.16 -11.65
CA SER A 37 3.90 13.08 -12.89
C SER A 37 4.59 14.39 -13.30
N LYS A 38 4.15 15.51 -12.76
CA LYS A 38 4.82 16.81 -12.93
C LYS A 38 6.15 16.89 -12.18
N HIS A 39 6.34 16.03 -11.19
CA HIS A 39 7.47 16.07 -10.26
C HIS A 39 8.36 14.82 -10.31
N TYR A 40 7.81 13.66 -10.73
CA TYR A 40 8.50 12.36 -10.72
C TYR A 40 8.17 11.54 -11.97
N ASN A 41 9.10 10.70 -12.40
CA ASN A 41 8.76 9.57 -13.24
C ASN A 41 7.95 8.58 -12.39
N LEU A 42 6.82 8.10 -12.90
CA LEU A 42 5.94 7.20 -12.17
C LEU A 42 6.06 5.78 -12.72
N LEU A 43 6.20 4.80 -11.83
CA LEU A 43 6.13 3.39 -12.15
C LEU A 43 4.96 2.77 -11.39
N PHE A 44 3.92 2.40 -12.10
CA PHE A 44 2.75 1.72 -11.57
C PHE A 44 2.94 0.22 -11.75
N ILE A 45 2.83 -0.56 -10.70
CA ILE A 45 2.97 -2.02 -10.76
C ILE A 45 1.65 -2.67 -10.35
N ASP A 46 1.12 -3.54 -11.21
CA ASP A 46 0.00 -4.41 -10.86
C ASP A 46 0.53 -5.58 -10.03
N LEU A 47 0.02 -5.74 -8.81
CA LEU A 47 0.42 -6.82 -7.91
C LEU A 47 -0.03 -8.20 -8.44
N PRO A 48 0.56 -9.32 -8.01
CA PRO A 48 0.22 -10.65 -8.51
C PRO A 48 -1.29 -10.93 -8.53
N GLY A 49 -1.81 -11.38 -9.68
CA GLY A 49 -3.22 -11.69 -9.87
C GLY A 49 -4.15 -10.48 -9.92
N HIS A 50 -3.62 -9.26 -10.02
CA HIS A 50 -4.38 -8.02 -10.19
C HIS A 50 -4.06 -7.37 -11.53
N GLY A 51 -5.01 -6.57 -12.04
CA GLY A 51 -4.83 -5.83 -13.29
C GLY A 51 -4.45 -6.77 -14.43
N GLU A 52 -3.27 -6.53 -15.03
CA GLU A 52 -2.73 -7.34 -16.12
C GLU A 52 -1.60 -8.29 -15.65
N SER A 53 -1.33 -8.36 -14.34
CA SER A 53 -0.35 -9.29 -13.77
C SER A 53 -0.95 -10.67 -13.54
N ASP A 54 -0.23 -11.70 -14.02
CA ASP A 54 -0.54 -13.08 -13.65
C ASP A 54 -0.35 -13.33 -12.15
N GLY A 55 -1.13 -14.27 -11.61
CA GLY A 55 -0.90 -14.78 -10.26
C GLY A 55 0.38 -15.61 -10.19
N LEU A 56 1.04 -15.60 -9.02
CA LEU A 56 2.18 -16.47 -8.77
C LEU A 56 1.74 -17.92 -8.54
N SER A 57 2.68 -18.87 -8.68
CA SER A 57 2.42 -20.31 -8.53
C SER A 57 2.14 -20.73 -7.09
N GLU A 58 2.53 -19.92 -6.10
CA GLU A 58 2.39 -20.19 -4.68
C GLU A 58 0.92 -20.45 -4.30
N LYS A 59 0.72 -21.46 -3.45
CA LYS A 59 -0.60 -21.82 -2.93
C LYS A 59 -1.22 -20.68 -2.11
N PHE A 60 -0.39 -19.95 -1.36
CA PHE A 60 -0.74 -18.79 -0.56
C PHE A 60 0.36 -17.73 -0.68
N TYR A 61 -0.02 -16.45 -0.66
CA TYR A 61 0.95 -15.38 -0.72
C TYR A 61 1.50 -15.03 0.67
N GLU A 62 2.80 -14.77 0.70
CA GLU A 62 3.50 -14.08 1.77
C GLU A 62 4.27 -12.92 1.16
N SER A 63 4.58 -11.89 1.96
CA SER A 63 5.28 -10.68 1.47
C SER A 63 6.64 -11.00 0.83
N GLN A 64 7.34 -11.99 1.39
CA GLN A 64 8.63 -12.50 0.88
C GLN A 64 8.56 -13.12 -0.53
N HIS A 65 7.38 -13.54 -1.01
CA HIS A 65 7.20 -14.04 -2.38
C HIS A 65 7.04 -12.89 -3.37
N ILE A 66 6.49 -11.76 -2.92
CA ILE A 66 6.08 -10.64 -3.77
C ILE A 66 7.17 -9.57 -3.86
N ALA A 67 7.82 -9.22 -2.74
CA ALA A 67 8.83 -8.18 -2.72
C ALA A 67 9.97 -8.42 -3.74
N PRO A 68 10.51 -9.65 -3.92
CA PRO A 68 11.49 -9.91 -4.98
C PRO A 68 10.97 -9.64 -6.39
N LYS A 69 9.66 -9.85 -6.65
CA LYS A 69 9.06 -9.57 -7.96
C LYS A 69 8.98 -8.07 -8.26
N ILE A 70 8.81 -7.24 -7.22
CA ILE A 70 8.93 -5.79 -7.38
C ILE A 70 10.38 -5.41 -7.74
N ILE A 71 11.37 -6.00 -7.07
CA ILE A 71 12.79 -5.74 -7.36
C ILE A 71 13.17 -6.20 -8.77
N GLU A 72 12.62 -7.34 -9.25
CA GLU A 72 12.81 -7.80 -10.65
C GLU A 72 12.34 -6.71 -11.64
N VAL A 73 11.17 -6.08 -11.39
CA VAL A 73 10.65 -4.98 -12.22
C VAL A 73 11.57 -3.75 -12.16
N LEU A 74 12.05 -3.36 -10.96
CA LEU A 74 12.97 -2.23 -10.83
C LEU A 74 14.26 -2.45 -11.62
N ASN A 75 14.84 -3.65 -11.54
CA ASN A 75 16.06 -4.02 -12.25
C ASN A 75 15.86 -3.99 -13.77
N GLU A 76 14.72 -4.49 -14.27
CA GLU A 76 14.38 -4.43 -15.69
C GLU A 76 14.26 -2.99 -16.20
N VAL A 77 13.59 -2.13 -15.41
CA VAL A 77 13.43 -0.70 -15.73
C VAL A 77 14.72 0.09 -15.47
N LYS A 78 15.75 -0.54 -14.88
CA LYS A 78 17.04 0.08 -14.48
C LYS A 78 16.86 1.18 -13.44
N ILE A 79 15.99 0.95 -12.47
CA ILE A 79 15.75 1.86 -11.33
C ILE A 79 16.57 1.31 -10.15
N ASN A 80 17.64 2.00 -9.78
CA ASN A 80 18.50 1.62 -8.65
C ASN A 80 17.93 2.15 -7.32
N HIS A 81 17.28 3.31 -7.34
CA HIS A 81 16.69 3.96 -6.17
C HIS A 81 15.39 4.65 -6.55
N ALA A 82 14.39 4.60 -5.69
CA ALA A 82 13.10 5.25 -5.91
C ALA A 82 12.43 5.69 -4.60
N HIS A 83 11.50 6.63 -4.72
CA HIS A 83 10.46 6.85 -3.73
C HIS A 83 9.36 5.81 -3.94
N PHE A 84 8.67 5.44 -2.87
CA PHE A 84 7.56 4.49 -2.94
C PHE A 84 6.29 5.10 -2.36
N LEU A 85 5.17 4.88 -3.05
CA LEU A 85 3.81 5.09 -2.55
C LEU A 85 3.10 3.74 -2.57
N THR A 86 2.85 3.19 -1.40
CA THR A 86 2.15 1.93 -1.26
C THR A 86 0.81 2.14 -0.57
N PHE A 87 -0.23 1.45 -1.01
CA PHE A 87 -1.57 1.62 -0.48
C PHE A 87 -2.13 0.31 0.07
N SER A 88 -2.74 0.37 1.28
CA SER A 88 -3.47 -0.73 1.89
C SER A 88 -2.61 -2.02 1.95
N ILE A 89 -3.03 -3.13 1.31
CA ILE A 89 -2.26 -4.38 1.29
C ILE A 89 -0.86 -4.18 0.66
N GLY A 90 -0.69 -3.23 -0.25
CA GLY A 90 0.61 -2.84 -0.78
C GLY A 90 1.58 -2.38 0.30
N THR A 91 1.07 -1.85 1.44
CA THR A 91 1.91 -1.42 2.57
C THR A 91 2.57 -2.59 3.31
N ILE A 92 1.97 -3.79 3.25
CA ILE A 92 2.58 -5.02 3.77
C ILE A 92 3.82 -5.37 2.94
N ILE A 93 3.72 -5.20 1.62
CA ILE A 93 4.85 -5.37 0.70
C ILE A 93 5.88 -4.25 0.91
N GLY A 94 5.43 -3.00 1.14
CA GLY A 94 6.30 -1.88 1.50
C GLY A 94 7.14 -2.16 2.75
N ASN A 95 6.56 -2.73 3.80
CA ASN A 95 7.29 -3.15 5.01
C ASN A 95 8.33 -4.26 4.73
N GLU A 96 8.00 -5.20 3.84
CA GLU A 96 8.95 -6.22 3.41
C GLU A 96 10.12 -5.62 2.62
N LEU A 97 9.83 -4.70 1.70
CA LEU A 97 10.85 -3.98 0.94
C LEU A 97 11.77 -3.15 1.84
N LEU A 98 11.22 -2.43 2.82
CA LEU A 98 11.99 -1.69 3.83
C LEU A 98 12.96 -2.59 4.60
N LYS A 99 12.56 -3.84 4.85
CA LYS A 99 13.38 -4.82 5.59
C LYS A 99 14.50 -5.41 4.74
N HIS A 100 14.20 -5.79 3.49
CA HIS A 100 15.09 -6.63 2.69
C HIS A 100 15.66 -5.96 1.44
N ALA A 101 15.17 -4.79 1.07
CA ALA A 101 15.58 -4.05 -0.13
C ALA A 101 15.72 -2.53 0.15
N ALA A 102 16.15 -2.16 1.35
CA ALA A 102 16.26 -0.75 1.77
C ALA A 102 17.18 0.07 0.84
N SER A 103 18.17 -0.57 0.22
CA SER A 103 19.06 0.08 -0.76
C SER A 103 18.35 0.63 -1.99
N TYR A 104 17.16 0.13 -2.33
CA TYR A 104 16.34 0.65 -3.44
C TYR A 104 15.44 1.83 -3.02
N ILE A 105 15.37 2.18 -1.73
CA ILE A 105 14.34 3.06 -1.19
C ILE A 105 14.93 4.39 -0.74
N HIS A 106 14.54 5.48 -1.42
CA HIS A 106 14.81 6.83 -0.94
C HIS A 106 13.84 7.24 0.18
N THR A 107 12.55 7.05 -0.04
CA THR A 107 11.47 7.27 0.95
C THR A 107 10.35 6.26 0.74
N MET A 108 9.63 5.93 1.79
CA MET A 108 8.48 5.02 1.75
C MET A 108 7.22 5.70 2.30
N THR A 109 6.24 5.96 1.45
CA THR A 109 4.89 6.37 1.89
C THR A 109 3.99 5.16 2.01
N LEU A 110 3.42 4.96 3.20
CA LEU A 110 2.48 3.91 3.54
C LEU A 110 1.09 4.56 3.72
N ALA A 111 0.28 4.58 2.66
CA ALA A 111 -1.07 5.15 2.65
C ALA A 111 -2.11 4.10 3.05
N GLY A 112 -2.98 4.40 4.03
CA GLY A 112 -3.89 3.42 4.61
C GLY A 112 -3.14 2.17 5.11
N PRO A 113 -2.13 2.30 5.99
CA PRO A 113 -1.20 1.22 6.30
C PRO A 113 -1.86 0.06 7.03
N VAL A 114 -1.65 -1.16 6.53
CA VAL A 114 -2.08 -2.41 7.15
C VAL A 114 -0.88 -3.01 7.89
N LEU A 115 -0.76 -2.73 9.19
CA LEU A 115 0.39 -3.14 10.01
C LEU A 115 0.07 -4.40 10.82
N LYS A 116 -0.97 -4.33 11.60
CA LYS A 116 -1.52 -5.47 12.36
C LYS A 116 -3.02 -5.28 12.53
N PHE A 117 -3.71 -6.35 12.84
CA PHE A 117 -5.13 -6.33 13.18
C PHE A 117 -5.32 -6.40 14.69
N ASN A 118 -6.29 -5.67 15.22
CA ASN A 118 -6.74 -5.83 16.60
C ASN A 118 -7.45 -7.20 16.80
N THR A 119 -7.74 -7.56 18.04
CA THR A 119 -8.31 -8.88 18.38
C THR A 119 -9.60 -9.17 17.62
N TRP A 120 -10.51 -8.19 17.52
CA TRP A 120 -11.79 -8.36 16.82
C TRP A 120 -11.59 -8.55 15.31
N SER A 121 -10.74 -7.74 14.69
CA SER A 121 -10.44 -7.87 13.27
C SER A 121 -9.77 -9.20 12.93
N LYS A 122 -8.88 -9.69 13.82
CA LYS A 122 -8.29 -11.02 13.69
C LYS A 122 -9.34 -12.12 13.72
N LEU A 123 -10.28 -12.07 14.68
CA LEU A 123 -11.37 -13.04 14.74
C LEU A 123 -12.24 -13.04 13.49
N LEU A 124 -12.56 -11.86 12.96
CA LEU A 124 -13.32 -11.73 11.70
C LEU A 124 -12.56 -12.32 10.50
N ILE A 125 -11.27 -12.06 10.39
CA ILE A 125 -10.42 -12.61 9.32
C ILE A 125 -10.30 -14.14 9.46
N GLU A 126 -10.12 -14.65 10.68
CA GLU A 126 -10.09 -16.11 10.93
C GLU A 126 -11.42 -16.77 10.60
N PHE A 127 -12.54 -16.14 10.96
CA PHE A 127 -13.86 -16.63 10.61
C PHE A 127 -14.07 -16.64 9.09
N ALA A 128 -13.75 -15.54 8.40
CA ALA A 128 -13.79 -15.47 6.95
C ALA A 128 -12.88 -16.53 6.29
N TRP A 129 -11.70 -16.76 6.86
CA TRP A 129 -10.77 -17.78 6.41
C TRP A 129 -11.35 -19.19 6.54
N LYS A 130 -12.02 -19.51 7.65
CA LYS A 130 -12.69 -20.82 7.84
C LYS A 130 -13.83 -21.02 6.84
N LEU A 131 -14.58 -19.96 6.53
CA LEU A 131 -15.72 -20.01 5.61
C LEU A 131 -15.35 -19.76 4.14
N ARG A 132 -14.07 -19.58 3.81
CA ARG A 132 -13.61 -19.19 2.46
C ARG A 132 -14.06 -20.08 1.31
N PHE A 133 -14.42 -21.32 1.59
CA PHE A 133 -14.95 -22.26 0.58
C PHE A 133 -16.48 -22.33 0.56
N LEU A 134 -17.17 -21.89 1.62
CA LEU A 134 -18.60 -22.00 1.77
C LEU A 134 -19.35 -20.76 1.28
N ALA A 135 -18.74 -19.58 1.38
CA ALA A 135 -19.37 -18.32 1.00
C ALA A 135 -18.68 -17.64 -0.19
N PRO A 136 -19.42 -16.85 -0.99
CA PRO A 136 -18.81 -16.03 -2.05
C PRO A 136 -17.80 -15.04 -1.47
N TYR A 137 -16.60 -14.96 -2.05
CA TYR A 137 -15.55 -14.04 -1.56
C TYR A 137 -15.98 -12.57 -1.56
N MET A 138 -16.86 -12.17 -2.49
CA MET A 138 -17.39 -10.82 -2.56
C MET A 138 -18.28 -10.46 -1.35
N LEU A 139 -18.85 -11.43 -0.65
CA LEU A 139 -19.56 -11.18 0.61
C LEU A 139 -18.59 -10.69 1.68
N PHE A 140 -17.48 -11.41 1.86
CA PHE A 140 -16.41 -11.01 2.81
C PHE A 140 -15.81 -9.66 2.45
N TYR A 141 -15.59 -9.42 1.15
CA TYR A 141 -15.04 -8.16 0.67
C TYR A 141 -15.98 -6.98 0.94
N LYS A 142 -17.29 -7.14 0.72
CA LYS A 142 -18.31 -6.11 1.02
C LYS A 142 -18.42 -5.82 2.51
N ILE A 143 -18.33 -6.84 3.36
CA ILE A 143 -18.31 -6.68 4.83
C ILE A 143 -17.07 -5.90 5.23
N PHE A 144 -15.89 -6.30 4.75
CA PHE A 144 -14.63 -5.62 5.01
C PHE A 144 -14.67 -4.16 4.56
N ALA A 145 -15.16 -3.90 3.34
CA ALA A 145 -15.31 -2.54 2.81
C ALA A 145 -16.17 -1.64 3.71
N ARG A 146 -17.22 -2.19 4.32
CA ARG A 146 -18.06 -1.44 5.27
C ARG A 146 -17.37 -1.18 6.61
N LEU A 147 -16.49 -2.09 7.05
CA LEU A 147 -15.73 -1.91 8.30
C LEU A 147 -14.67 -0.80 8.18
N ILE A 148 -13.98 -0.73 7.04
CA ILE A 148 -12.94 0.28 6.81
C ILE A 148 -13.48 1.62 6.28
N MET A 149 -14.70 1.63 5.77
CA MET A 149 -15.40 2.80 5.21
C MET A 149 -16.86 2.82 5.68
N PRO A 150 -17.16 3.09 6.97
CA PRO A 150 -18.50 2.90 7.53
C PRO A 150 -19.48 4.02 7.17
N LYS A 151 -19.02 5.26 6.98
CA LYS A 151 -19.89 6.44 6.82
C LYS A 151 -20.57 6.51 5.44
N ARG A 152 -21.64 7.32 5.35
CA ARG A 152 -22.34 7.62 4.08
C ARG A 152 -21.45 8.40 3.11
N SER A 153 -20.60 9.30 3.60
CA SER A 153 -19.59 10.04 2.83
C SER A 153 -18.65 9.12 2.04
N HIS A 154 -18.35 7.94 2.57
CA HIS A 154 -17.49 6.94 1.92
C HIS A 154 -18.21 6.09 0.85
N ALA A 155 -19.49 6.32 0.56
CA ALA A 155 -20.28 5.44 -0.32
C ALA A 155 -19.67 5.29 -1.71
N LYS A 156 -19.16 6.40 -2.28
CA LYS A 156 -18.53 6.41 -3.60
C LYS A 156 -17.21 5.61 -3.60
N SER A 157 -16.33 5.84 -2.65
CA SER A 157 -15.05 5.12 -2.52
C SER A 157 -15.28 3.62 -2.27
N ARG A 158 -16.24 3.31 -1.39
CA ARG A 158 -16.66 1.92 -1.12
C ARG A 158 -17.23 1.23 -2.36
N PHE A 159 -18.03 1.92 -3.17
CA PHE A 159 -18.55 1.38 -4.41
C PHE A 159 -17.42 1.01 -5.39
N TYR A 160 -16.50 1.92 -5.65
CA TYR A 160 -15.35 1.65 -6.53
C TYR A 160 -14.46 0.54 -5.97
N PHE A 161 -14.16 0.57 -4.69
CA PHE A 161 -13.36 -0.45 -4.00
C PHE A 161 -13.94 -1.86 -4.18
N VAL A 162 -15.26 -2.02 -4.00
CA VAL A 162 -15.96 -3.32 -4.18
C VAL A 162 -16.02 -3.70 -5.65
N ARG A 163 -16.24 -2.74 -6.56
CA ARG A 163 -16.31 -3.00 -8.00
C ARG A 163 -14.99 -3.54 -8.53
N GLU A 164 -13.89 -2.89 -8.22
CA GLU A 164 -12.56 -3.34 -8.69
C GLU A 164 -12.23 -4.75 -8.16
N ALA A 165 -12.56 -5.03 -6.90
CA ALA A 165 -12.32 -6.35 -6.31
C ALA A 165 -13.09 -7.50 -6.99
N SER A 166 -14.17 -7.22 -7.72
CA SER A 166 -14.91 -8.25 -8.44
C SER A 166 -14.12 -8.90 -9.58
N HIS A 167 -13.06 -8.24 -10.05
CA HIS A 167 -12.18 -8.74 -11.10
C HIS A 167 -11.06 -9.66 -10.56
N LEU A 168 -10.79 -9.66 -9.24
CA LEU A 168 -9.69 -10.42 -8.65
C LEU A 168 -9.89 -11.95 -8.75
N GLY A 169 -11.13 -12.40 -8.66
CA GLY A 169 -11.43 -13.83 -8.62
C GLY A 169 -11.15 -14.47 -7.24
N ARG A 170 -11.85 -15.60 -7.01
CA ARG A 170 -11.83 -16.30 -5.71
C ARG A 170 -10.46 -16.86 -5.35
N LYS A 171 -9.75 -17.44 -6.33
CA LYS A 171 -8.44 -18.08 -6.13
C LYS A 171 -7.44 -17.07 -5.59
N GLU A 172 -7.31 -15.93 -6.26
CA GLU A 172 -6.39 -14.87 -5.87
C GLU A 172 -6.82 -14.21 -4.56
N PHE A 173 -8.13 -13.96 -4.35
CA PHE A 173 -8.62 -13.46 -3.07
C PHE A 173 -8.20 -14.33 -1.88
N ILE A 174 -8.25 -15.66 -2.00
CA ILE A 174 -7.82 -16.59 -0.95
C ILE A 174 -6.32 -16.48 -0.69
N LYS A 175 -5.49 -16.41 -1.73
CA LYS A 175 -4.03 -16.26 -1.59
C LYS A 175 -3.69 -14.97 -0.84
N TRP A 176 -4.31 -13.85 -1.22
CA TRP A 176 -4.11 -12.54 -0.61
C TRP A 176 -4.68 -12.45 0.82
N THR A 177 -5.78 -13.14 1.11
CA THR A 177 -6.31 -13.24 2.48
C THR A 177 -5.32 -13.91 3.42
N HIS A 178 -4.55 -14.90 2.94
CA HIS A 178 -3.46 -15.49 3.71
C HIS A 178 -2.38 -14.46 4.07
N LEU A 179 -1.98 -13.63 3.11
CA LEU A 179 -1.03 -12.55 3.35
C LEU A 179 -1.57 -11.56 4.38
N LEU A 180 -2.85 -11.16 4.29
CA LEU A 180 -3.49 -10.29 5.28
C LEU A 180 -3.44 -10.86 6.70
N LYS A 181 -3.70 -12.14 6.89
CA LYS A 181 -3.58 -12.82 8.21
C LYS A 181 -2.19 -12.66 8.81
N ASN A 182 -1.18 -12.61 7.96
CA ASN A 182 0.23 -12.54 8.33
C ASN A 182 0.82 -11.11 8.23
N ALA A 183 -0.01 -10.07 8.05
CA ALA A 183 0.42 -8.68 7.87
C ALA A 183 1.37 -8.17 8.97
N HIS A 184 1.20 -8.68 10.19
CA HIS A 184 2.04 -8.32 11.34
C HIS A 184 3.49 -8.81 11.24
N LYS A 185 3.79 -9.84 10.43
CA LYS A 185 5.14 -10.43 10.36
C LYS A 185 6.19 -9.44 9.82
N PRO A 186 6.04 -8.85 8.61
CA PRO A 186 7.01 -7.89 8.10
C PRO A 186 7.07 -6.62 8.96
N TYR A 187 5.96 -6.16 9.49
CA TYR A 187 5.93 -5.02 10.41
C TYR A 187 6.71 -5.30 11.71
N LYS A 188 6.49 -6.45 12.34
CA LYS A 188 7.24 -6.86 13.54
C LYS A 188 8.75 -6.99 13.25
N ALA A 189 9.10 -7.56 12.11
CA ALA A 189 10.50 -7.67 11.70
C ALA A 189 11.15 -6.29 11.52
N LEU A 190 10.41 -5.33 10.94
CA LEU A 190 10.86 -3.94 10.81
C LEU A 190 11.02 -3.23 12.17
N GLN A 191 10.13 -3.50 13.14
CA GLN A 191 10.28 -2.98 14.51
C GLN A 191 11.53 -3.49 15.22
N GLN A 192 11.92 -4.75 14.97
CA GLN A 192 13.13 -5.36 15.56
C GLN A 192 14.43 -4.85 14.91
N SER A 193 14.36 -4.46 13.66
CA SER A 193 15.51 -3.91 12.91
C SER A 193 14.98 -2.79 12.00
N PRO A 194 14.86 -1.55 12.52
CA PRO A 194 14.31 -0.43 11.79
C PRO A 194 15.09 -0.12 10.52
N SER A 195 14.38 0.26 9.47
CA SER A 195 14.98 0.77 8.25
C SER A 195 15.53 2.19 8.48
N THR A 196 16.61 2.51 7.80
CA THR A 196 17.16 3.88 7.75
C THR A 196 16.39 4.78 6.79
N ALA A 197 15.64 4.21 5.85
CA ALA A 197 14.82 4.97 4.92
C ALA A 197 13.70 5.72 5.66
N PRO A 198 13.48 7.01 5.35
CA PRO A 198 12.36 7.78 5.90
C PRO A 198 11.00 7.15 5.54
N ILE A 199 10.10 7.07 6.53
CA ILE A 199 8.78 6.46 6.39
C ILE A 199 7.70 7.51 6.65
N PHE A 200 6.70 7.57 5.76
CA PHE A 200 5.52 8.41 5.92
C PHE A 200 4.26 7.58 6.06
N TYR A 201 3.65 7.63 7.23
CA TYR A 201 2.33 7.05 7.47
C TYR A 201 1.25 8.08 7.12
N LEU A 202 0.41 7.78 6.14
CA LEU A 202 -0.68 8.64 5.66
C LEU A 202 -2.00 7.89 5.81
N ILE A 203 -2.92 8.38 6.65
CA ILE A 203 -4.14 7.64 6.97
C ILE A 203 -5.33 8.56 7.24
N GLY A 204 -6.52 8.10 6.83
CA GLY A 204 -7.76 8.77 7.19
C GLY A 204 -8.15 8.55 8.65
N LYS A 205 -8.63 9.59 9.31
CA LYS A 205 -9.06 9.57 10.73
C LYS A 205 -10.21 8.60 10.98
N GLU A 206 -11.01 8.34 9.94
CA GLU A 206 -12.18 7.46 9.99
C GLU A 206 -11.87 6.00 9.62
N ASP A 207 -10.60 5.69 9.35
CA ASP A 207 -10.12 4.32 9.23
C ASP A 207 -9.90 3.70 10.62
N HIS A 208 -11.02 3.37 11.27
CA HIS A 208 -11.02 2.91 12.66
C HIS A 208 -10.28 1.59 12.90
N LEU A 209 -9.98 0.81 11.85
CA LEU A 209 -9.23 -0.43 11.99
C LEU A 209 -7.72 -0.20 12.12
N PHE A 210 -7.19 0.84 11.48
CA PHE A 210 -5.74 0.98 11.31
C PHE A 210 -5.15 2.29 11.87
N VAL A 211 -5.96 3.32 12.14
CA VAL A 211 -5.45 4.63 12.58
C VAL A 211 -4.65 4.56 13.89
N LYS A 212 -5.10 3.76 14.86
CA LYS A 212 -4.39 3.59 16.14
C LYS A 212 -3.06 2.87 15.96
N GLU A 213 -3.02 1.90 15.05
CA GLU A 213 -1.80 1.14 14.76
C GLU A 213 -0.78 1.99 14.00
N ALA A 214 -1.23 2.86 13.09
CA ALA A 214 -0.37 3.82 12.41
C ALA A 214 0.23 4.84 13.39
N ALA A 215 -0.56 5.36 14.30
CA ALA A 215 -0.08 6.28 15.35
C ALA A 215 0.95 5.61 16.28
N PHE A 216 0.72 4.35 16.65
CA PHE A 216 1.69 3.57 17.44
C PHE A 216 3.00 3.33 16.65
N ALA A 217 2.88 2.97 15.37
CA ALA A 217 4.06 2.74 14.51
C ALA A 217 4.91 4.02 14.37
N TYR A 218 4.28 5.15 14.18
CA TYR A 218 4.95 6.45 14.17
C TYR A 218 5.67 6.73 15.51
N ALA A 219 4.97 6.57 16.62
CA ALA A 219 5.53 6.87 17.95
C ALA A 219 6.74 5.99 18.33
N THR A 220 6.89 4.84 17.68
CA THR A 220 7.98 3.87 17.94
C THR A 220 9.07 3.86 16.88
N ASN A 221 9.01 4.74 15.87
CA ASN A 221 9.99 4.81 14.79
C ASN A 221 10.52 6.25 14.63
N PRO A 222 11.77 6.55 14.99
CA PRO A 222 12.33 7.90 14.90
C PRO A 222 12.45 8.44 13.45
N ASN A 223 12.46 7.56 12.45
CA ASN A 223 12.54 7.93 11.03
C ASN A 223 11.15 8.02 10.37
N ALA A 224 10.10 8.07 11.17
CA ALA A 224 8.74 8.12 10.66
C ALA A 224 8.13 9.52 10.80
N THR A 225 7.24 9.84 9.85
CA THR A 225 6.32 10.98 9.89
C THR A 225 4.89 10.43 9.82
N LEU A 226 3.93 11.09 10.44
CA LEU A 226 2.53 10.71 10.42
C LEU A 226 1.66 11.90 10.03
N GLN A 227 0.73 11.67 9.09
CA GLN A 227 -0.37 12.59 8.83
C GLN A 227 -1.69 11.82 8.92
N ILE A 228 -2.59 12.32 9.76
CA ILE A 228 -3.96 11.83 9.90
C ILE A 228 -4.88 12.84 9.22
N ILE A 229 -5.64 12.40 8.22
CA ILE A 229 -6.51 13.25 7.39
C ILE A 229 -7.93 13.22 7.97
N ASP A 230 -8.48 14.39 8.29
CA ASP A 230 -9.84 14.53 8.79
C ASP A 230 -10.88 14.21 7.69
N ASP A 231 -12.07 13.76 8.10
CA ASP A 231 -13.19 13.40 7.23
C ASP A 231 -12.79 12.46 6.08
N CYS A 232 -11.94 11.49 6.38
CA CYS A 232 -11.36 10.57 5.42
C CYS A 232 -11.37 9.14 5.97
N GLY A 233 -11.80 8.19 5.15
CA GLY A 233 -11.78 6.77 5.43
C GLY A 233 -10.47 6.11 4.98
N HIS A 234 -10.55 4.80 4.71
CA HIS A 234 -9.38 3.99 4.34
C HIS A 234 -8.75 4.39 3.00
N VAL A 235 -9.56 4.79 2.00
CA VAL A 235 -9.07 5.06 0.63
C VAL A 235 -8.67 6.54 0.50
N CYS A 236 -7.78 7.00 1.39
CA CYS A 236 -7.37 8.40 1.48
C CYS A 236 -6.83 8.96 0.15
N VAL A 237 -6.08 8.17 -0.61
CA VAL A 237 -5.55 8.54 -1.94
C VAL A 237 -6.64 8.91 -2.97
N ILE A 238 -7.90 8.48 -2.76
CA ILE A 238 -9.05 8.83 -3.59
C ILE A 238 -9.93 9.87 -2.93
N GLU A 239 -10.22 9.68 -1.63
CA GLU A 239 -11.16 10.51 -0.87
C GLU A 239 -10.65 11.94 -0.69
N LYS A 240 -9.37 12.08 -0.40
CA LYS A 240 -8.67 13.36 -0.13
C LYS A 240 -7.40 13.46 -0.98
N SER A 241 -7.55 13.22 -2.29
CA SER A 241 -6.42 13.08 -3.20
C SER A 241 -5.52 14.31 -3.28
N VAL A 242 -6.07 15.52 -3.21
CA VAL A 242 -5.28 16.77 -3.26
C VAL A 242 -4.37 16.85 -2.05
N GLU A 243 -4.95 16.74 -0.85
CA GLU A 243 -4.22 16.77 0.41
C GLU A 243 -3.17 15.64 0.50
N CYS A 244 -3.52 14.42 0.06
CA CYS A 244 -2.57 13.31 0.00
C CYS A 244 -1.41 13.59 -0.95
N ASN A 245 -1.68 14.14 -2.14
CA ASN A 245 -0.65 14.39 -3.14
C ASN A 245 0.35 15.47 -2.66
N GLU A 246 -0.16 16.55 -2.08
CA GLU A 246 0.65 17.63 -1.51
C GLU A 246 1.51 17.10 -0.36
N ALA A 247 0.93 16.35 0.57
CA ALA A 247 1.65 15.75 1.69
C ALA A 247 2.77 14.78 1.25
N ILE A 248 2.48 13.92 0.27
CA ILE A 248 3.48 13.00 -0.30
C ILE A 248 4.61 13.77 -0.94
N HIS A 249 4.29 14.78 -1.75
CA HIS A 249 5.30 15.61 -2.41
C HIS A 249 6.17 16.36 -1.40
N GLN A 250 5.54 17.00 -0.41
CA GLN A 250 6.24 17.72 0.66
C GLN A 250 7.19 16.80 1.42
N PHE A 251 6.72 15.63 1.88
CA PHE A 251 7.53 14.64 2.58
C PHE A 251 8.76 14.24 1.77
N ILE A 252 8.62 13.99 0.48
CA ILE A 252 9.75 13.65 -0.39
C ILE A 252 10.74 14.81 -0.48
N GLN A 253 10.27 16.06 -0.65
CA GLN A 253 11.16 17.23 -0.77
C GLN A 253 11.94 17.50 0.52
N GLU A 254 11.31 17.42 1.69
CA GLU A 254 11.95 17.62 2.99
C GLU A 254 13.09 16.63 3.22
N ASN A 255 12.89 15.35 2.87
CA ASN A 255 13.91 14.32 3.03
C ASN A 255 15.09 14.46 2.04
N LYS A 256 14.87 15.03 0.86
CA LYS A 256 15.95 15.38 -0.07
C LYS A 256 16.86 16.48 0.47
N ILE A 257 16.27 17.50 1.10
CA ILE A 257 17.02 18.61 1.67
C ILE A 257 17.91 18.10 2.80
N GLN A 258 17.39 17.22 3.66
CA GLN A 258 18.13 16.62 4.77
C GLN A 258 19.30 15.76 4.28
N GLN A 259 19.12 14.95 3.24
CA GLN A 259 20.20 14.15 2.65
C GLN A 259 21.33 15.00 2.08
N LYS A 260 21.01 16.12 1.41
CA LYS A 260 22.00 17.05 0.87
C LYS A 260 22.77 17.84 1.96
N ALA A 261 22.15 18.04 3.12
CA ALA A 261 22.80 18.72 4.24
C ALA A 261 23.71 17.79 5.05
N SER A 262 23.58 16.47 4.87
CA SER A 262 24.34 15.43 5.59
C SER A 262 25.48 14.82 4.74
N SER A 263 25.54 15.14 3.45
CA SER A 263 26.60 14.74 2.50
C SER A 263 27.63 15.85 2.31
#